data_52646828ddbd42b4e45674d4ddfe7056
#
_entry.id   52646828ddbd42b4e45674d4ddfe7056
#
_cell.length_a   1.000
_cell.length_b   1.000
_cell.length_c   1.000
_cell.angle_alpha   90.00
_cell.angle_beta   90.00
_cell.angle_gamma   90.00
#
_symmetry.space_group_name_H-M   'P 1'
#
loop_
_entity.id
_entity.type
_entity.pdbx_description
1 polymer ?
#
loop_
_entity_poly.entity_id
_entity_poly.type
_entity_poly.pdbx_seq_one_letter_code
_entity_poly.pdbx_strand_id
1 'polypeptide(L)'
;MLFADNFMTNAHSTTPPDEQAFLDGYDPALFERPSVAVDVVLLAPAKGSLHTLLIQRHEHPFRLKWALPGGFIRMNEDLEAAAARVLREKASLNGIFLEQLATFGAPKRDPRTRILSVAYMALVDQERFNACKAGSTVARLVVPWDGEEGGLVEVLDDQGKPMPLAFDHAEILGLAVKRLRGKLDYTPVGFQLLPKAFTLYELQKVHETVLARKLNKDSFRRRMLASKLLEPTGEQQDDVGHRPAALYRYSA
;
A
#
# COMPACT_ATOMS: atom_id res chain seq x y z
N MET A 1 -29.02 -12.16 -8.68
CA MET A 1 -29.95 -13.27 -8.57
C MET A 1 -30.30 -13.73 -9.99
N LEU A 2 -29.32 -14.25 -10.76
CA LEU A 2 -29.49 -14.68 -12.17
C LEU A 2 -28.30 -15.56 -12.65
N PHE A 3 -27.67 -16.31 -11.74
CA PHE A 3 -26.58 -17.25 -12.10
C PHE A 3 -26.86 -18.70 -11.67
N ALA A 4 -28.09 -19.02 -11.24
CA ALA A 4 -28.42 -20.36 -10.75
C ALA A 4 -29.21 -21.25 -11.73
N ASP A 5 -29.69 -20.73 -12.86
CA ASP A 5 -30.69 -21.48 -13.62
C ASP A 5 -30.21 -22.16 -14.92
N ASN A 6 -28.92 -22.17 -15.24
CA ASN A 6 -28.44 -22.83 -16.46
C ASN A 6 -27.59 -24.10 -16.23
N PHE A 7 -27.55 -24.63 -15.03
CA PHE A 7 -26.82 -25.88 -14.73
C PHE A 7 -27.69 -27.11 -14.52
N MET A 8 -29.00 -27.01 -14.69
CA MET A 8 -29.89 -28.16 -14.43
C MET A 8 -30.79 -28.45 -15.63
N THR A 9 -30.25 -28.93 -16.74
CA THR A 9 -30.98 -29.78 -17.69
C THR A 9 -29.97 -30.49 -18.58
N ASN A 10 -29.38 -31.57 -18.08
CA ASN A 10 -29.06 -32.77 -18.85
C ASN A 10 -28.50 -33.85 -17.90
N ALA A 11 -29.43 -34.47 -17.16
CA ALA A 11 -29.16 -35.72 -16.45
C ALA A 11 -29.31 -36.86 -17.47
N HIS A 12 -28.22 -37.27 -18.09
CA HIS A 12 -28.03 -38.62 -18.66
C HIS A 12 -26.61 -38.76 -19.21
N SER A 13 -25.63 -38.82 -18.34
CA SER A 13 -24.39 -39.57 -18.56
C SER A 13 -23.75 -39.84 -17.19
N THR A 14 -23.63 -41.08 -16.84
CA THR A 14 -23.09 -41.53 -15.56
C THR A 14 -21.57 -41.63 -15.52
N THR A 15 -20.89 -41.11 -16.55
CA THR A 15 -19.42 -41.04 -16.57
C THR A 15 -19.03 -39.58 -16.47
N PRO A 16 -18.17 -39.17 -15.51
CA PRO A 16 -17.63 -37.84 -15.46
C PRO A 16 -16.95 -37.55 -16.83
N PRO A 17 -17.19 -36.40 -17.44
CA PRO A 17 -16.47 -36.05 -18.67
C PRO A 17 -14.96 -36.10 -18.38
N ASP A 18 -14.20 -36.70 -19.29
CA ASP A 18 -12.77 -36.66 -19.25
C ASP A 18 -12.31 -35.20 -19.16
N GLU A 19 -11.52 -34.88 -18.15
CA GLU A 19 -11.05 -33.51 -17.87
C GLU A 19 -10.38 -32.89 -19.11
N GLN A 20 -9.62 -33.68 -19.84
CA GLN A 20 -8.96 -33.22 -21.07
C GLN A 20 -9.98 -32.86 -22.15
N ALA A 21 -10.99 -33.68 -22.36
CA ALA A 21 -12.06 -33.38 -23.33
C ALA A 21 -12.85 -32.12 -22.92
N PHE A 22 -13.06 -31.89 -21.62
CA PHE A 22 -13.67 -30.65 -21.13
C PHE A 22 -12.77 -29.45 -21.42
N LEU A 23 -11.48 -29.53 -21.13
CA LEU A 23 -10.53 -28.43 -21.35
C LEU A 23 -10.37 -28.11 -22.83
N ASP A 24 -10.34 -29.11 -23.68
CA ASP A 24 -10.23 -28.95 -25.14
C ASP A 24 -11.48 -28.28 -25.75
N GLY A 25 -12.64 -28.49 -25.14
CA GLY A 25 -13.91 -27.87 -25.54
C GLY A 25 -14.22 -26.55 -24.84
N TYR A 26 -13.41 -26.14 -23.85
CA TYR A 26 -13.69 -24.94 -23.06
C TYR A 26 -13.38 -23.67 -23.85
N ASP A 27 -14.41 -22.90 -24.17
CA ASP A 27 -14.24 -21.57 -24.78
C ASP A 27 -14.37 -20.48 -23.71
N PRO A 28 -13.27 -19.89 -23.29
CA PRO A 28 -13.30 -18.80 -22.31
C PRO A 28 -13.94 -17.51 -22.86
N ALA A 29 -14.17 -17.36 -24.16
CA ALA A 29 -14.80 -16.18 -24.76
C ALA A 29 -16.32 -16.13 -24.50
N LEU A 30 -16.93 -17.24 -24.09
CA LEU A 30 -18.35 -17.29 -23.70
C LEU A 30 -18.65 -16.50 -22.42
N PHE A 31 -17.62 -16.10 -21.65
CA PHE A 31 -17.78 -15.41 -20.38
C PHE A 31 -17.20 -13.99 -20.48
N GLU A 32 -17.98 -13.00 -20.04
CA GLU A 32 -17.46 -11.65 -19.87
C GLU A 32 -16.39 -11.64 -18.79
N ARG A 33 -15.23 -11.06 -19.11
CA ARG A 33 -14.08 -11.03 -18.20
C ARG A 33 -13.66 -9.60 -17.91
N PRO A 34 -13.62 -9.20 -16.60
CA PRO A 34 -13.06 -7.92 -16.22
C PRO A 34 -11.54 -7.91 -16.43
N SER A 35 -10.99 -6.75 -16.76
CA SER A 35 -9.56 -6.54 -16.68
C SER A 35 -9.13 -6.44 -15.23
N VAL A 36 -7.93 -6.94 -14.91
CA VAL A 36 -7.35 -6.85 -13.56
C VAL A 36 -6.13 -5.95 -13.59
N ALA A 37 -6.07 -5.04 -12.63
CA ALA A 37 -4.95 -4.14 -12.40
C ALA A 37 -4.45 -4.28 -10.97
N VAL A 38 -3.24 -3.81 -10.72
CA VAL A 38 -2.70 -3.58 -9.37
C VAL A 38 -2.46 -2.09 -9.19
N ASP A 39 -2.76 -1.58 -7.98
CA ASP A 39 -2.40 -0.25 -7.53
C ASP A 39 -1.55 -0.37 -6.25
N VAL A 40 -0.46 0.39 -6.15
CA VAL A 40 0.45 0.29 -5.01
C VAL A 40 0.46 1.59 -4.22
N VAL A 41 0.06 1.51 -2.96
CA VAL A 41 0.19 2.60 -1.99
C VAL A 41 1.56 2.50 -1.33
N LEU A 42 2.45 3.41 -1.67
CA LEU A 42 3.74 3.55 -1.00
C LEU A 42 3.62 4.61 0.10
N LEU A 43 3.82 4.23 1.36
CA LEU A 43 3.76 5.13 2.50
C LEU A 43 5.13 5.29 3.16
N ALA A 44 5.46 6.53 3.51
CA ALA A 44 6.67 6.88 4.25
C ALA A 44 6.39 8.03 5.23
N PRO A 45 7.03 8.05 6.42
CA PRO A 45 7.03 9.21 7.29
C PRO A 45 8.05 10.24 6.79
N ALA A 46 7.64 11.46 6.59
CA ALA A 46 8.55 12.56 6.27
C ALA A 46 8.01 13.86 6.87
N LYS A 47 8.88 14.72 7.37
CA LYS A 47 8.55 16.06 7.91
C LYS A 47 7.36 16.03 8.91
N GLY A 48 7.24 14.98 9.71
CA GLY A 48 6.18 14.81 10.71
C GLY A 48 4.78 14.49 10.17
N SER A 49 4.67 14.10 8.90
CA SER A 49 3.43 13.69 8.24
C SER A 49 3.64 12.40 7.45
N LEU A 50 2.57 11.67 7.15
CA LEU A 50 2.61 10.59 6.17
C LEU A 50 2.66 11.17 4.76
N HIS A 51 3.49 10.57 3.93
CA HIS A 51 3.62 10.89 2.52
C HIS A 51 3.37 9.64 1.67
N THR A 52 2.95 9.87 0.43
CA THR A 52 2.76 8.84 -0.59
C THR A 52 3.42 9.26 -1.89
N LEU A 53 3.64 8.28 -2.76
CA LEU A 53 4.16 8.50 -4.10
C LEU A 53 3.01 8.53 -5.09
N LEU A 54 2.96 9.55 -5.93
CA LEU A 54 1.97 9.70 -6.98
C LEU A 54 2.63 9.91 -8.34
N ILE A 55 1.89 9.54 -9.38
CA ILE A 55 2.27 9.71 -10.79
C ILE A 55 1.22 10.58 -11.46
N GLN A 56 1.64 11.60 -12.19
CA GLN A 56 0.71 12.39 -12.98
C GLN A 56 0.30 11.61 -14.24
N ARG A 57 -0.99 11.54 -14.49
CA ARG A 57 -1.52 10.87 -15.68
C ARG A 57 -1.34 11.74 -16.92
N HIS A 58 -0.75 11.18 -17.95
CA HIS A 58 -0.59 11.87 -19.26
C HIS A 58 -1.69 11.54 -20.25
N GLU A 59 -2.48 10.48 -19.98
CA GLU A 59 -3.52 9.96 -20.87
C GLU A 59 -4.91 9.96 -20.22
N HIS A 60 -5.95 9.93 -21.04
CA HIS A 60 -7.32 9.73 -20.60
C HIS A 60 -7.57 8.29 -20.13
N PRO A 61 -8.51 8.07 -19.24
CA PRO A 61 -9.31 9.07 -18.50
C PRO A 61 -8.49 9.77 -17.41
N PHE A 62 -9.02 10.86 -16.89
CA PHE A 62 -8.40 11.64 -15.80
C PHE A 62 -7.01 12.22 -16.14
N ARG A 63 -6.79 12.64 -17.38
CA ARG A 63 -5.55 13.30 -17.78
C ARG A 63 -5.23 14.48 -16.86
N LEU A 64 -3.95 14.64 -16.50
CA LEU A 64 -3.39 15.63 -15.56
C LEU A 64 -3.78 15.44 -14.09
N LYS A 65 -4.65 14.48 -13.74
CA LYS A 65 -4.85 14.10 -12.35
C LYS A 65 -3.74 13.19 -11.86
N TRP A 66 -3.65 13.06 -10.57
CA TRP A 66 -2.66 12.24 -9.89
C TRP A 66 -3.18 10.82 -9.63
N ALA A 67 -2.32 9.84 -9.70
CA ALA A 67 -2.69 8.44 -9.53
C ALA A 67 -1.65 7.70 -8.70
N LEU A 68 -2.06 6.65 -8.02
CA LEU A 68 -1.14 5.68 -7.44
C LEU A 68 -0.31 5.02 -8.55
N PRO A 69 0.94 4.61 -8.27
CA PRO A 69 1.64 3.67 -9.13
C PRO A 69 0.77 2.44 -9.37
N GLY A 70 0.45 2.16 -10.60
CA GLY A 70 -0.44 1.05 -10.96
C GLY A 70 -0.23 0.59 -12.39
N GLY A 71 -0.84 -0.54 -12.72
CA GLY A 71 -0.80 -1.12 -14.06
C GLY A 71 -1.60 -2.41 -14.16
N PHE A 72 -1.95 -2.80 -15.38
CA PHE A 72 -2.60 -4.09 -15.63
C PHE A 72 -1.64 -5.24 -15.36
N ILE A 73 -2.19 -6.35 -14.87
CA ILE A 73 -1.44 -7.60 -14.77
C ILE A 73 -1.16 -8.18 -16.16
N ARG A 74 -0.05 -8.87 -16.31
CA ARG A 74 0.30 -9.62 -17.52
C ARG A 74 -0.17 -11.06 -17.38
N MET A 75 -0.37 -11.75 -18.50
CA MET A 75 -0.90 -13.12 -18.51
C MET A 75 0.01 -14.15 -17.84
N ASN A 76 1.29 -13.85 -17.69
CA ASN A 76 2.32 -14.75 -17.17
C ASN A 76 2.94 -14.26 -15.84
N GLU A 77 2.24 -13.40 -15.10
CA GLU A 77 2.68 -12.94 -13.79
C GLU A 77 1.56 -13.07 -12.76
N ASP A 78 1.90 -13.36 -11.53
CA ASP A 78 0.97 -13.29 -10.42
C ASP A 78 0.79 -11.84 -9.90
N LEU A 79 -0.13 -11.65 -8.97
CA LEU A 79 -0.47 -10.31 -8.47
C LEU A 79 0.68 -9.64 -7.71
N GLU A 80 1.46 -10.41 -6.95
CA GLU A 80 2.60 -9.88 -6.20
C GLU A 80 3.73 -9.49 -7.15
N ALA A 81 4.01 -10.32 -8.16
CA ALA A 81 4.98 -10.00 -9.19
C ALA A 81 4.59 -8.74 -9.98
N ALA A 82 3.28 -8.58 -10.30
CA ALA A 82 2.77 -7.38 -10.94
C ALA A 82 2.97 -6.14 -10.08
N ALA A 83 2.65 -6.21 -8.78
CA ALA A 83 2.84 -5.09 -7.83
C ALA A 83 4.33 -4.74 -7.67
N ALA A 84 5.20 -5.74 -7.54
CA ALA A 84 6.65 -5.53 -7.48
C ALA A 84 7.21 -4.92 -8.77
N ARG A 85 6.73 -5.36 -9.95
CA ARG A 85 7.08 -4.77 -11.24
C ARG A 85 6.65 -3.31 -11.31
N VAL A 86 5.44 -2.99 -10.88
CA VAL A 86 4.92 -1.61 -10.86
C VAL A 86 5.81 -0.71 -10.00
N LEU A 87 6.19 -1.14 -8.80
CA LEU A 87 7.13 -0.38 -7.96
C LEU A 87 8.49 -0.19 -8.63
N ARG A 88 9.03 -1.22 -9.23
CA ARG A 88 10.31 -1.14 -9.94
C ARG A 88 10.25 -0.17 -11.12
N GLU A 89 9.22 -0.28 -11.96
CA GLU A 89 9.08 0.52 -13.18
C GLU A 89 8.71 1.98 -12.88
N LYS A 90 7.88 2.24 -11.88
CA LYS A 90 7.31 3.57 -11.57
C LYS A 90 8.01 4.32 -10.46
N ALA A 91 8.62 3.62 -9.51
CA ALA A 91 9.28 4.20 -8.36
C ALA A 91 10.79 3.87 -8.27
N SER A 92 11.31 2.97 -9.11
CA SER A 92 12.69 2.43 -9.05
C SER A 92 13.02 1.74 -7.72
N LEU A 93 12.01 1.19 -7.05
CA LEU A 93 12.16 0.47 -5.80
C LEU A 93 12.11 -1.04 -6.02
N ASN A 94 13.05 -1.75 -5.38
CA ASN A 94 13.15 -3.20 -5.40
C ASN A 94 13.23 -3.77 -3.98
N GLY A 95 12.80 -5.03 -3.82
CA GLY A 95 12.92 -5.74 -2.55
C GLY A 95 12.12 -5.10 -1.42
N ILE A 96 11.01 -4.42 -1.74
CA ILE A 96 10.09 -3.85 -0.76
C ILE A 96 9.03 -4.91 -0.44
N PHE A 97 8.78 -5.11 0.84
CA PHE A 97 7.68 -5.95 1.28
C PHE A 97 6.35 -5.35 0.86
N LEU A 98 5.54 -6.15 0.19
CA LEU A 98 4.22 -5.80 -0.30
C LEU A 98 3.17 -6.57 0.50
N GLU A 99 2.18 -5.86 1.00
CA GLU A 99 1.02 -6.46 1.65
C GLU A 99 -0.21 -6.15 0.81
N GLN A 100 -0.97 -7.19 0.45
CA GLN A 100 -2.26 -6.99 -0.21
C GLN A 100 -3.22 -6.26 0.75
N LEU A 101 -3.72 -5.11 0.31
CA LEU A 101 -4.60 -4.26 1.09
C LEU A 101 -6.06 -4.68 0.96
N ALA A 102 -6.59 -4.62 -0.25
CA ALA A 102 -7.95 -5.00 -0.60
C ALA A 102 -8.13 -5.05 -2.13
N THR A 103 -9.28 -5.58 -2.58
CA THR A 103 -9.69 -5.50 -3.97
C THR A 103 -10.80 -4.47 -4.14
N PHE A 104 -10.61 -3.55 -5.08
CA PHE A 104 -11.55 -2.50 -5.44
C PHE A 104 -12.26 -2.88 -6.74
N GLY A 105 -13.56 -3.10 -6.64
CA GLY A 105 -14.32 -3.67 -7.73
C GLY A 105 -15.65 -2.96 -8.00
N ALA A 106 -15.82 -1.69 -7.64
CA ALA A 106 -17.03 -0.95 -7.99
C ALA A 106 -17.24 -0.92 -9.52
N PRO A 107 -18.45 -1.21 -10.03
CA PRO A 107 -18.67 -1.35 -11.48
C PRO A 107 -18.26 -0.14 -12.31
N LYS A 108 -18.33 1.05 -11.75
CA LYS A 108 -18.05 2.33 -12.44
C LYS A 108 -16.75 2.98 -11.97
N ARG A 109 -15.85 2.24 -11.27
CA ARG A 109 -14.58 2.81 -10.79
C ARG A 109 -13.68 3.31 -11.93
N ASP A 110 -13.75 2.65 -13.08
CA ASP A 110 -13.05 3.05 -14.29
C ASP A 110 -14.06 3.24 -15.43
N PRO A 111 -14.10 4.42 -16.07
CA PRO A 111 -15.08 4.71 -17.12
C PRO A 111 -14.80 3.97 -18.45
N ARG A 112 -13.66 3.33 -18.63
CA ARG A 112 -13.28 2.65 -19.89
C ARG A 112 -13.97 1.31 -20.04
N THR A 113 -13.94 0.50 -18.98
CA THR A 113 -14.48 -0.86 -18.96
C THR A 113 -14.54 -1.40 -17.53
N ARG A 114 -15.04 -2.63 -17.37
CA ARG A 114 -15.03 -3.35 -16.09
C ARG A 114 -13.60 -3.66 -15.68
N ILE A 115 -13.10 -2.97 -14.63
CA ILE A 115 -11.75 -3.18 -14.10
C ILE A 115 -11.84 -3.47 -12.61
N LEU A 116 -11.16 -4.52 -12.18
CA LEU A 116 -10.87 -4.81 -10.78
C LEU A 116 -9.44 -4.33 -10.48
N SER A 117 -9.23 -3.67 -9.35
CA SER A 117 -7.88 -3.34 -8.90
C SER A 117 -7.59 -4.03 -7.59
N VAL A 118 -6.51 -4.78 -7.55
CA VAL A 118 -5.96 -5.34 -6.32
C VAL A 118 -4.93 -4.36 -5.79
N ALA A 119 -5.29 -3.68 -4.70
CA ALA A 119 -4.42 -2.69 -4.07
C ALA A 119 -3.41 -3.38 -3.13
N TYR A 120 -2.17 -2.94 -3.21
CA TYR A 120 -1.08 -3.33 -2.32
C TYR A 120 -0.59 -2.13 -1.52
N MET A 121 -0.11 -2.38 -0.30
CA MET A 121 0.54 -1.39 0.55
C MET A 121 2.02 -1.75 0.70
N ALA A 122 2.87 -0.76 0.54
CA ALA A 122 4.30 -0.84 0.78
C ALA A 122 4.71 0.26 1.77
N LEU A 123 5.57 -0.10 2.72
CA LEU A 123 6.09 0.82 3.72
C LEU A 123 7.60 0.94 3.54
N VAL A 124 8.10 2.15 3.55
CA VAL A 124 9.53 2.42 3.42
C VAL A 124 9.96 3.53 4.39
N ASP A 125 11.23 3.50 4.76
CA ASP A 125 11.85 4.61 5.45
C ASP A 125 12.01 5.84 4.54
N GLN A 126 12.36 6.97 5.15
CA GLN A 126 12.51 8.23 4.43
C GLN A 126 13.65 8.20 3.39
N GLU A 127 14.73 7.47 3.64
CA GLU A 127 15.87 7.40 2.73
C GLU A 127 15.48 6.71 1.42
N ARG A 128 14.86 5.53 1.52
CA ARG A 128 14.33 4.79 0.35
C ARG A 128 13.27 5.60 -0.38
N PHE A 129 12.42 6.30 0.35
CA PHE A 129 11.38 7.15 -0.24
C PHE A 129 11.97 8.31 -1.04
N ASN A 130 13.03 8.95 -0.54
CA ASN A 130 13.72 10.03 -1.24
C ASN A 130 14.50 9.55 -2.47
N ALA A 131 14.85 8.27 -2.53
CA ALA A 131 15.53 7.66 -3.68
C ALA A 131 14.58 7.30 -4.84
N CYS A 132 13.28 7.55 -4.72
CA CYS A 132 12.31 7.28 -5.77
C CYS A 132 12.59 8.11 -7.03
N LYS A 133 12.33 7.49 -8.18
CA LYS A 133 12.69 8.02 -9.52
C LYS A 133 12.05 9.37 -9.84
N ALA A 134 12.76 10.18 -10.60
CA ALA A 134 12.23 11.36 -11.28
C ALA A 134 11.04 10.98 -12.20
N GLY A 135 9.91 11.72 -12.09
CA GLY A 135 8.64 11.43 -12.78
C GLY A 135 7.53 10.94 -11.85
N SER A 136 7.88 10.55 -10.62
CA SER A 136 6.96 10.42 -9.51
C SER A 136 7.04 11.67 -8.61
N THR A 137 5.95 11.99 -7.96
CA THR A 137 5.86 13.15 -7.06
C THR A 137 5.52 12.67 -5.66
N VAL A 138 6.30 13.16 -4.71
CA VAL A 138 6.04 12.96 -3.28
C VAL A 138 4.91 13.88 -2.86
N ALA A 139 3.90 13.33 -2.23
CA ALA A 139 2.72 14.06 -1.82
C ALA A 139 2.41 13.80 -0.34
N ARG A 140 2.04 14.86 0.38
CA ARG A 140 1.66 14.78 1.78
C ARG A 140 0.20 14.36 1.94
N LEU A 141 -0.05 13.37 2.81
CA LEU A 141 -1.39 12.95 3.14
C LEU A 141 -1.99 13.84 4.25
N VAL A 142 -3.21 14.28 4.04
CA VAL A 142 -4.06 14.93 5.04
C VAL A 142 -5.21 13.98 5.37
N VAL A 143 -5.24 13.51 6.60
CA VAL A 143 -6.21 12.52 7.07
C VAL A 143 -7.21 13.24 7.97
N PRO A 144 -8.45 13.49 7.50
CA PRO A 144 -9.42 14.33 8.23
C PRO A 144 -10.19 13.59 9.34
N TRP A 145 -9.82 12.35 9.64
CA TRP A 145 -10.43 11.49 10.63
C TRP A 145 -9.43 10.93 11.63
N ASP A 146 -9.89 10.60 12.82
CA ASP A 146 -9.08 10.07 13.91
C ASP A 146 -9.08 8.54 13.96
N GLY A 147 -8.09 7.99 14.66
CA GLY A 147 -7.99 6.55 14.92
C GLY A 147 -8.09 5.71 13.66
N GLU A 148 -9.00 4.72 13.71
CA GLU A 148 -9.28 3.74 12.66
C GLU A 148 -10.67 3.93 12.03
N GLU A 149 -11.26 5.10 12.09
CA GLU A 149 -12.58 5.35 11.48
C GLU A 149 -12.54 5.07 9.98
N GLY A 150 -11.52 5.57 9.30
CA GLY A 150 -11.40 5.45 7.85
C GLY A 150 -12.20 6.52 7.11
N GLY A 151 -11.99 6.61 5.82
CA GLY A 151 -12.63 7.58 4.97
C GLY A 151 -11.67 8.09 3.89
N LEU A 152 -12.11 9.07 3.14
CA LEU A 152 -11.29 9.72 2.13
C LEU A 152 -10.14 10.49 2.77
N VAL A 153 -9.04 10.58 2.07
CA VAL A 153 -7.89 11.41 2.42
C VAL A 153 -7.67 12.44 1.32
N GLU A 154 -7.13 13.58 1.71
CA GLU A 154 -6.66 14.60 0.79
C GLU A 154 -5.15 14.45 0.59
N VAL A 155 -4.68 14.91 -0.57
CA VAL A 155 -3.27 14.87 -0.92
C VAL A 155 -2.83 16.26 -1.34
N LEU A 156 -1.72 16.71 -0.74
CA LEU A 156 -1.16 18.04 -1.00
C LEU A 156 0.27 17.92 -1.51
N ASP A 157 0.66 18.84 -2.38
CA ASP A 157 2.05 19.01 -2.77
C ASP A 157 2.89 19.68 -1.65
N ASP A 158 4.15 19.91 -1.92
CA ASP A 158 5.09 20.56 -0.98
C ASP A 158 4.76 22.04 -0.68
N GLN A 159 3.97 22.69 -1.54
CA GLN A 159 3.45 24.05 -1.36
C GLN A 159 2.10 24.07 -0.63
N GLY A 160 1.54 22.90 -0.32
CA GLY A 160 0.23 22.75 0.33
C GLY A 160 -0.97 22.87 -0.63
N LYS A 161 -0.74 22.79 -1.94
CA LYS A 161 -1.79 22.83 -2.95
C LYS A 161 -2.42 21.44 -3.12
N PRO A 162 -3.76 21.35 -3.21
CA PRO A 162 -4.44 20.09 -3.44
C PRO A 162 -4.03 19.40 -4.74
N MET A 163 -3.80 18.10 -4.66
CA MET A 163 -3.48 17.23 -5.79
C MET A 163 -4.66 16.32 -6.08
N PRO A 164 -5.54 16.66 -7.05
CA PRO A 164 -6.74 15.88 -7.32
C PRO A 164 -6.40 14.47 -7.83
N LEU A 165 -6.93 13.47 -7.15
CA LEU A 165 -6.69 12.07 -7.48
C LEU A 165 -7.62 11.57 -8.60
N ALA A 166 -7.14 10.62 -9.36
CA ALA A 166 -7.89 9.88 -10.37
C ALA A 166 -8.60 8.68 -9.73
N PHE A 167 -9.64 8.20 -10.37
CA PHE A 167 -10.40 7.01 -9.98
C PHE A 167 -10.87 7.05 -8.52
N ASP A 168 -10.78 5.92 -7.84
CA ASP A 168 -11.07 5.72 -6.41
C ASP A 168 -9.79 5.74 -5.54
N HIS A 169 -8.71 6.35 -6.03
CA HIS A 169 -7.40 6.32 -5.34
C HIS A 169 -7.42 7.04 -3.98
N ALA A 170 -8.33 7.98 -3.75
CA ALA A 170 -8.51 8.59 -2.43
C ALA A 170 -9.07 7.58 -1.40
N GLU A 171 -9.95 6.68 -1.83
CA GLU A 171 -10.48 5.59 -1.01
C GLU A 171 -9.40 4.56 -0.71
N ILE A 172 -8.61 4.18 -1.71
CA ILE A 172 -7.48 3.24 -1.56
C ILE A 172 -6.47 3.77 -0.55
N LEU A 173 -6.07 5.05 -0.66
CA LEU A 173 -5.18 5.71 0.29
C LEU A 173 -5.77 5.76 1.70
N GLY A 174 -7.04 6.12 1.82
CA GLY A 174 -7.74 6.15 3.11
C GLY A 174 -7.75 4.78 3.79
N LEU A 175 -8.03 3.72 3.04
CA LEU A 175 -7.99 2.36 3.57
C LEU A 175 -6.57 1.94 3.99
N ALA A 176 -5.55 2.35 3.23
CA ALA A 176 -4.15 2.06 3.59
C ALA A 176 -3.76 2.73 4.91
N VAL A 177 -4.11 4.00 5.12
CA VAL A 177 -3.87 4.69 6.39
C VAL A 177 -4.62 4.04 7.54
N LYS A 178 -5.90 3.70 7.34
CA LYS A 178 -6.69 2.96 8.33
C LYS A 178 -6.02 1.64 8.71
N ARG A 179 -5.61 0.84 7.72
CA ARG A 179 -4.92 -0.44 7.94
C ARG A 179 -3.61 -0.25 8.69
N LEU A 180 -2.80 0.75 8.31
CA LEU A 180 -1.53 1.05 8.97
C LEU A 180 -1.74 1.45 10.44
N ARG A 181 -2.70 2.33 10.73
CA ARG A 181 -3.04 2.74 12.09
C ARG A 181 -3.48 1.55 12.94
N GLY A 182 -4.39 0.72 12.41
CA GLY A 182 -4.88 -0.45 13.12
C GLY A 182 -3.80 -1.47 13.43
N LYS A 183 -2.82 -1.64 12.56
CA LYS A 183 -1.71 -2.59 12.76
C LYS A 183 -0.62 -2.10 13.69
N LEU A 184 -0.49 -0.80 13.90
CA LEU A 184 0.66 -0.18 14.56
C LEU A 184 0.84 -0.63 16.03
N ASP A 185 -0.25 -0.93 16.72
CA ASP A 185 -0.20 -1.28 18.15
C ASP A 185 0.06 -2.77 18.42
N TYR A 186 -0.18 -3.68 17.46
CA TYR A 186 -0.08 -5.13 17.68
C TYR A 186 0.81 -5.86 16.67
N THR A 187 1.39 -5.16 15.70
CA THR A 187 2.32 -5.74 14.73
C THR A 187 3.62 -4.92 14.65
N PRO A 188 4.71 -5.52 14.16
CA PRO A 188 5.96 -4.80 13.96
C PRO A 188 5.96 -3.86 12.74
N VAL A 189 4.80 -3.54 12.19
CA VAL A 189 4.67 -2.76 10.95
C VAL A 189 5.35 -1.40 10.99
N GLY A 190 5.37 -0.74 12.16
CA GLY A 190 6.03 0.55 12.34
C GLY A 190 7.55 0.53 12.11
N PHE A 191 8.20 -0.63 12.27
CA PHE A 191 9.64 -0.76 12.03
C PHE A 191 10.00 -0.73 10.55
N GLN A 192 9.07 -1.06 9.66
CA GLN A 192 9.29 -0.95 8.21
C GLN A 192 9.43 0.50 7.73
N LEU A 193 8.99 1.45 8.55
CA LEU A 193 9.08 2.90 8.31
C LEU A 193 10.38 3.51 8.86
N LEU A 194 11.29 2.69 9.37
CA LEU A 194 12.54 3.10 10.00
C LEU A 194 13.75 2.51 9.27
N PRO A 195 14.91 3.15 9.35
CA PRO A 195 16.17 2.55 8.92
C PRO A 195 16.50 1.31 9.76
N LYS A 196 17.49 0.53 9.35
CA LYS A 196 17.90 -0.70 10.03
C LYS A 196 18.32 -0.48 11.50
N ALA A 197 18.95 0.65 11.78
CA ALA A 197 19.30 1.09 13.13
C ALA A 197 18.62 2.43 13.39
N PHE A 198 17.99 2.57 14.53
CA PHE A 198 17.17 3.74 14.89
C PHE A 198 17.19 3.98 16.40
N THR A 199 16.82 5.18 16.80
CA THR A 199 16.63 5.54 18.21
C THR A 199 15.18 5.35 18.65
N LEU A 200 14.93 5.24 19.95
CA LEU A 200 13.58 5.22 20.49
C LEU A 200 12.80 6.52 20.20
N TYR A 201 13.51 7.62 20.01
CA TYR A 201 12.90 8.89 19.61
C TYR A 201 12.36 8.83 18.18
N GLU A 202 13.14 8.31 17.23
CA GLU A 202 12.71 8.13 15.83
C GLU A 202 11.52 7.15 15.74
N LEU A 203 11.57 6.05 16.47
CA LEU A 203 10.45 5.11 16.57
C LEU A 203 9.19 5.80 17.10
N GLN A 204 9.31 6.61 18.17
CA GLN A 204 8.19 7.40 18.69
C GLN A 204 7.65 8.38 17.63
N LYS A 205 8.54 9.06 16.90
CA LYS A 205 8.15 9.98 15.85
C LYS A 205 7.40 9.31 14.72
N VAL A 206 7.79 8.12 14.30
CA VAL A 206 7.06 7.33 13.32
C VAL A 206 5.65 7.02 13.83
N HIS A 207 5.51 6.53 15.07
CA HIS A 207 4.20 6.28 15.66
C HIS A 207 3.34 7.55 15.75
N GLU A 208 3.90 8.66 16.22
CA GLU A 208 3.20 9.96 16.27
C GLU A 208 2.74 10.42 14.88
N THR A 209 3.57 10.22 13.87
CA THR A 209 3.27 10.59 12.48
C THR A 209 2.12 9.76 11.91
N VAL A 210 2.14 8.45 12.11
CA VAL A 210 1.07 7.55 11.63
C VAL A 210 -0.25 7.83 12.34
N LEU A 211 -0.20 8.00 13.68
CA LEU A 211 -1.38 8.23 14.51
C LEU A 211 -1.89 9.68 14.45
N ALA A 212 -1.12 10.60 13.86
CA ALA A 212 -1.36 12.04 13.82
C ALA A 212 -1.58 12.66 15.22
N ARG A 213 -0.99 12.08 16.26
CA ARG A 213 -1.10 12.55 17.66
C ARG A 213 0.19 12.39 18.41
N LYS A 214 0.37 13.21 19.47
CA LYS A 214 1.51 13.08 20.37
C LYS A 214 1.34 11.89 21.32
N LEU A 215 2.46 11.23 21.62
CA LEU A 215 2.54 10.12 22.56
C LEU A 215 3.35 10.55 23.81
N ASN A 216 2.93 10.05 24.97
CA ASN A 216 3.72 10.26 26.19
C ASN A 216 5.05 9.50 26.07
N LYS A 217 6.15 10.24 26.16
CA LYS A 217 7.52 9.73 25.94
C LYS A 217 7.86 8.57 26.87
N ASP A 218 7.58 8.70 28.16
CA ASP A 218 8.02 7.71 29.16
C ASP A 218 7.20 6.41 29.06
N SER A 219 5.89 6.54 28.83
CA SER A 219 5.01 5.40 28.61
C SER A 219 5.35 4.67 27.33
N PHE A 220 5.61 5.40 26.23
CA PHE A 220 6.03 4.82 24.96
C PHE A 220 7.36 4.07 25.10
N ARG A 221 8.37 4.71 25.67
CA ARG A 221 9.69 4.11 25.90
C ARG A 221 9.59 2.82 26.71
N ARG A 222 8.86 2.85 27.84
CA ARG A 222 8.67 1.67 28.70
C ARG A 222 7.98 0.53 27.92
N ARG A 223 6.93 0.82 27.16
CA ARG A 223 6.22 -0.16 26.33
C ARG A 223 7.14 -0.78 25.30
N MET A 224 7.90 0.01 24.55
CA MET A 224 8.78 -0.48 23.49
C MET A 224 9.92 -1.33 24.05
N LEU A 225 10.54 -0.94 25.17
CA LEU A 225 11.58 -1.74 25.80
C LEU A 225 11.05 -3.05 26.40
N ALA A 226 9.79 -3.08 26.85
CA ALA A 226 9.14 -4.28 27.38
C ALA A 226 8.65 -5.23 26.29
N SER A 227 8.50 -4.78 25.05
CA SER A 227 7.92 -5.57 23.93
C SER A 227 8.78 -6.73 23.48
N LYS A 228 10.08 -6.74 23.81
CA LYS A 228 11.10 -7.68 23.30
C LYS A 228 11.32 -7.62 21.79
N LEU A 229 10.79 -6.61 21.11
CA LEU A 229 10.95 -6.40 19.67
C LEU A 229 12.19 -5.57 19.33
N LEU A 230 12.93 -5.12 20.35
CA LEU A 230 14.09 -4.25 20.21
C LEU A 230 15.35 -4.92 20.74
N GLU A 231 16.38 -4.95 19.91
CA GLU A 231 17.74 -5.31 20.33
C GLU A 231 18.63 -4.07 20.29
N PRO A 232 19.37 -3.76 21.38
CA PRO A 232 20.38 -2.71 21.34
C PRO A 232 21.51 -3.12 20.41
N THR A 233 21.96 -2.20 19.54
CA THR A 233 23.10 -2.46 18.65
C THR A 233 24.44 -2.37 19.35
N GLY A 234 24.50 -1.75 20.53
CA GLY A 234 25.73 -1.36 21.21
C GLY A 234 26.32 -0.04 20.73
N GLU A 235 25.75 0.55 19.69
CA GLU A 235 26.17 1.81 19.08
C GLU A 235 25.32 2.98 19.59
N GLN A 236 25.82 4.19 19.38
CA GLN A 236 25.11 5.45 19.64
C GLN A 236 25.06 6.28 18.35
N GLN A 237 24.17 7.25 18.31
CA GLN A 237 24.14 8.22 17.22
C GLN A 237 25.48 8.97 17.13
N ASP A 238 26.00 9.07 15.92
CA ASP A 238 27.18 9.88 15.61
C ASP A 238 26.77 11.29 15.19
N ASP A 239 27.71 12.24 15.36
CA ASP A 239 27.67 13.62 14.83
C ASP A 239 26.39 14.40 15.19
N VAL A 240 25.91 14.27 16.44
CA VAL A 240 24.75 15.01 16.93
C VAL A 240 25.17 16.12 17.92
N GLY A 241 24.57 17.30 17.79
CA GLY A 241 24.82 18.45 18.68
C GLY A 241 24.23 18.32 20.10
N HIS A 242 23.76 17.14 20.49
CA HIS A 242 23.21 16.81 21.81
C HIS A 242 23.80 15.47 22.32
N ARG A 243 23.44 15.06 23.54
CA ARG A 243 23.89 13.77 24.08
C ARG A 243 23.48 12.64 23.12
N PRO A 244 24.42 11.83 22.61
CA PRO A 244 24.15 10.72 21.73
C PRO A 244 23.11 9.74 22.31
N ALA A 245 22.15 9.31 21.49
CA ALA A 245 21.16 8.33 21.87
C ALA A 245 21.58 6.92 21.43
N ALA A 246 21.25 5.92 22.25
CA ALA A 246 21.49 4.53 21.91
C ALA A 246 20.67 4.12 20.68
N LEU A 247 21.31 3.33 19.81
CA LEU A 247 20.69 2.75 18.62
C LEU A 247 20.15 1.35 18.91
N TYR A 248 19.02 1.07 18.32
CA TYR A 248 18.30 -0.19 18.38
C TYR A 248 18.04 -0.72 16.97
N ARG A 249 17.85 -2.02 16.86
CA ARG A 249 17.31 -2.67 15.67
C ARG A 249 16.06 -3.48 16.02
N TYR A 250 15.23 -3.72 15.04
CA TYR A 250 14.11 -4.64 15.19
C TYR A 250 14.64 -6.08 15.31
N SER A 251 14.15 -6.79 16.32
CA SER A 251 14.40 -8.22 16.55
C SER A 251 13.21 -8.99 15.98
N ALA A 252 13.43 -9.74 14.89
CA ALA A 252 12.42 -10.56 14.22
C ALA A 252 12.20 -11.89 14.95
#